data_2fbc358e33e9ca0446b2b18f4eb4e4d9
#
_entry.id   2fbc358e33e9ca0446b2b18f4eb4e4d9
#
_cell.length_a   1.000
_cell.length_b   1.000
_cell.length_c   1.000
_cell.angle_alpha   90.00
_cell.angle_beta   90.00
_cell.angle_gamma   90.00
#
_symmetry.space_group_name_H-M   'P 1'
#
loop_
_entity.id
_entity.type
_entity.pdbx_description
1 polymer ?
#
loop_
_entity_poly.entity_id
_entity_poly.type
_entity_poly.pdbx_seq_one_letter_code
_entity_poly.pdbx_strand_id
1 'polypeptide(L)'
;KRMEHLRITRDKAHEDMRNVKRQHKMLVDNSVANRDAILWLYHADLILLAAHSQNDITNAIATILPDILDVAAARLISTPESAFANASHVHVTPMDAFHELTCMNGIFLGAANPAQQAICAAANITKPDSIACVRLPDDLPGTSGAALLMLTGKNKDSFTASHGTELLEQLVMKIAVALAARPASDT
;
A
#
# COMPACT_ATOMS: atom_id res chain seq x y z
N LYS A 1 23.36 13.56 52.94
CA LYS A 1 21.90 13.48 52.62
C LYS A 1 21.46 14.56 51.64
N ARG A 2 21.69 15.88 51.87
CA ARG A 2 21.23 16.98 50.98
C ARG A 2 21.90 16.94 49.59
N MET A 3 23.18 16.66 49.51
CA MET A 3 23.95 16.52 48.25
C MET A 3 23.47 15.33 47.40
N GLU A 4 23.13 14.24 48.07
CA GLU A 4 22.66 13.02 47.41
C GLU A 4 21.24 13.21 46.80
N HIS A 5 20.37 13.90 47.52
CA HIS A 5 19.03 14.27 47.03
C HIS A 5 19.13 15.18 45.80
N LEU A 6 20.00 16.17 45.80
CA LEU A 6 20.25 17.05 44.64
C LEU A 6 20.78 16.29 43.43
N ARG A 7 21.65 15.28 43.65
CA ARG A 7 22.15 14.44 42.54
C ARG A 7 21.07 13.60 41.94
N ILE A 8 20.21 12.92 42.72
CA ILE A 8 19.08 12.13 42.26
C ILE A 8 18.10 12.99 41.51
N THR A 9 17.77 14.19 41.98
CA THR A 9 16.86 15.12 41.32
C THR A 9 17.40 15.58 39.95
N ARG A 10 18.71 15.89 39.89
CA ARG A 10 19.38 16.25 38.63
C ARG A 10 19.36 15.11 37.62
N ASP A 11 19.69 13.89 38.06
CA ASP A 11 19.77 12.72 37.19
C ASP A 11 18.37 12.37 36.64
N LYS A 12 17.33 12.49 37.48
CA LYS A 12 15.94 12.37 37.06
C LYS A 12 15.53 13.45 36.05
N ALA A 13 15.87 14.70 36.27
CA ALA A 13 15.60 15.80 35.35
C ALA A 13 16.30 15.58 33.99
N HIS A 14 17.50 15.04 33.94
CA HIS A 14 18.20 14.68 32.72
C HIS A 14 17.54 13.51 31.99
N GLU A 15 17.00 12.54 32.70
CA GLU A 15 16.25 11.42 32.11
C GLU A 15 14.92 11.89 31.52
N ASP A 16 14.17 12.70 32.25
CA ASP A 16 12.92 13.33 31.80
C ASP A 16 13.15 14.18 30.55
N MET A 17 14.22 14.98 30.52
CA MET A 17 14.60 15.77 29.36
C MET A 17 14.92 14.90 28.12
N ARG A 18 15.63 13.77 28.31
CA ARG A 18 15.89 12.82 27.22
C ARG A 18 14.61 12.19 26.68
N ASN A 19 13.68 11.83 27.55
CA ASN A 19 12.39 11.26 27.20
C ASN A 19 11.54 12.28 26.42
N VAL A 20 11.46 13.53 26.88
CA VAL A 20 10.75 14.60 26.16
C VAL A 20 11.36 14.85 24.78
N LYS A 21 12.69 14.91 24.67
CA LYS A 21 13.37 15.04 23.37
C LYS A 21 13.06 13.90 22.41
N ARG A 22 13.00 12.65 22.93
CA ARG A 22 12.64 11.47 22.11
C ARG A 22 11.20 11.55 21.64
N GLN A 23 10.26 11.88 22.53
CA GLN A 23 8.86 12.05 22.19
C GLN A 23 8.65 13.17 21.16
N HIS A 24 9.32 14.31 21.36
CA HIS A 24 9.26 15.43 20.42
C HIS A 24 9.77 15.02 19.03
N LYS A 25 10.90 14.30 18.96
CA LYS A 25 11.42 13.79 17.70
C LYS A 25 10.42 12.85 17.03
N MET A 26 9.82 11.90 17.75
CA MET A 26 8.80 10.99 17.20
C MET A 26 7.58 11.74 16.67
N LEU A 27 7.11 12.79 17.36
CA LEU A 27 5.99 13.62 16.90
C LEU A 27 6.33 14.36 15.60
N VAL A 28 7.55 14.90 15.48
CA VAL A 28 8.01 15.57 14.25
C VAL A 28 8.11 14.56 13.11
N ASP A 29 8.75 13.41 13.34
CA ASP A 29 8.91 12.36 12.32
C ASP A 29 7.53 11.86 11.83
N ASN A 30 6.58 11.64 12.74
CA ASN A 30 5.21 11.25 12.39
C ASN A 30 4.47 12.35 11.61
N SER A 31 4.66 13.61 11.95
CA SER A 31 4.04 14.74 11.22
C SER A 31 4.57 14.87 9.81
N VAL A 32 5.87 14.63 9.59
CA VAL A 32 6.49 14.60 8.25
C VAL A 32 5.93 13.43 7.46
N ALA A 33 5.90 12.23 8.03
CA ALA A 33 5.37 11.03 7.37
C ALA A 33 3.89 11.20 6.97
N ASN A 34 3.06 11.78 7.84
CA ASN A 34 1.65 12.06 7.53
C ASN A 34 1.51 13.06 6.38
N ARG A 35 2.32 14.12 6.36
CA ARG A 35 2.31 15.09 5.26
C ARG A 35 2.68 14.44 3.93
N ASP A 36 3.73 13.62 3.92
CA ASP A 36 4.20 12.95 2.71
C ASP A 36 3.14 11.96 2.20
N ALA A 37 2.48 11.24 3.10
CA ALA A 37 1.38 10.35 2.79
C ALA A 37 0.17 11.08 2.15
N ILE A 38 -0.19 12.28 2.64
CA ILE A 38 -1.24 13.11 2.04
C ILE A 38 -0.82 13.55 0.63
N LEU A 39 0.43 13.93 0.43
CA LEU A 39 0.94 14.30 -0.89
C LEU A 39 0.91 13.12 -1.87
N TRP A 40 1.23 11.91 -1.44
CA TRP A 40 1.13 10.70 -2.27
C TRP A 40 -0.31 10.43 -2.71
N LEU A 41 -1.26 10.50 -1.77
CA LEU A 41 -2.69 10.35 -2.11
C LEU A 41 -3.16 11.43 -3.08
N TYR A 42 -2.73 12.68 -2.90
CA TYR A 42 -3.07 13.77 -3.81
C TYR A 42 -2.50 13.53 -5.23
N HIS A 43 -1.26 13.09 -5.35
CA HIS A 43 -0.68 12.76 -6.65
C HIS A 43 -1.39 11.56 -7.30
N ALA A 44 -1.75 10.54 -6.52
CA ALA A 44 -2.55 9.42 -7.01
C ALA A 44 -3.92 9.90 -7.52
N ASP A 45 -4.60 10.81 -6.81
CA ASP A 45 -5.87 11.40 -7.25
C ASP A 45 -5.73 12.10 -8.60
N LEU A 46 -4.69 12.90 -8.80
CA LEU A 46 -4.46 13.59 -10.07
C LEU A 46 -4.32 12.62 -11.24
N ILE A 47 -3.62 11.50 -11.04
CA ILE A 47 -3.45 10.47 -12.06
C ILE A 47 -4.77 9.78 -12.38
N LEU A 48 -5.52 9.39 -11.33
CA LEU A 48 -6.82 8.73 -11.50
C LEU A 48 -7.84 9.66 -12.18
N LEU A 49 -7.80 10.96 -11.89
CA LEU A 49 -8.67 11.96 -12.55
C LEU A 49 -8.29 12.19 -14.00
N ALA A 50 -7.01 12.13 -14.37
CA ALA A 50 -6.54 12.30 -15.73
C ALA A 50 -6.79 11.07 -16.63
N ALA A 51 -7.07 9.91 -16.06
CA ALA A 51 -7.35 8.68 -16.80
C ALA A 51 -8.71 8.75 -17.49
N HIS A 52 -8.79 8.29 -18.75
CA HIS A 52 -10.01 8.27 -19.55
C HIS A 52 -10.61 6.87 -19.69
N SER A 53 -9.83 5.82 -19.44
CA SER A 53 -10.22 4.42 -19.55
C SER A 53 -9.68 3.59 -18.38
N GLN A 54 -10.20 2.37 -18.23
CA GLN A 54 -9.64 1.39 -17.28
C GLN A 54 -8.19 1.06 -17.62
N ASN A 55 -7.83 0.99 -18.90
CA ASN A 55 -6.45 0.75 -19.32
C ASN A 55 -5.49 1.89 -18.92
N ASP A 56 -5.94 3.14 -18.96
CA ASP A 56 -5.11 4.26 -18.48
C ASP A 56 -4.84 4.14 -16.97
N ILE A 57 -5.86 3.76 -16.20
CA ILE A 57 -5.73 3.58 -14.75
C ILE A 57 -4.75 2.44 -14.43
N THR A 58 -4.94 1.27 -15.05
CA THR A 58 -4.10 0.10 -14.78
C THR A 58 -2.66 0.30 -15.27
N ASN A 59 -2.47 1.01 -16.38
CA ASN A 59 -1.15 1.45 -16.84
C ASN A 59 -0.50 2.42 -15.84
N ALA A 60 -1.24 3.42 -15.36
CA ALA A 60 -0.73 4.37 -14.37
C ALA A 60 -0.36 3.70 -13.05
N ILE A 61 -1.16 2.71 -12.59
CA ILE A 61 -0.81 1.88 -11.42
C ILE A 61 0.52 1.15 -11.66
N ALA A 62 0.73 0.60 -12.85
CA ALA A 62 1.92 -0.18 -13.14
C ALA A 62 3.19 0.66 -13.36
N THR A 63 3.05 1.89 -13.86
CA THR A 63 4.20 2.68 -14.35
C THR A 63 4.48 3.95 -13.56
N ILE A 64 3.47 4.58 -12.97
CA ILE A 64 3.61 5.89 -12.31
C ILE A 64 3.48 5.76 -10.78
N LEU A 65 2.54 4.93 -10.31
CA LEU A 65 2.27 4.77 -8.89
C LEU A 65 3.50 4.28 -8.08
N PRO A 66 4.38 3.40 -8.60
CA PRO A 66 5.59 3.00 -7.90
C PRO A 66 6.51 4.17 -7.51
N ASP A 67 6.68 5.13 -8.40
CA ASP A 67 7.52 6.30 -8.14
C ASP A 67 6.89 7.24 -7.10
N ILE A 68 5.56 7.40 -7.15
CA ILE A 68 4.83 8.24 -6.19
C ILE A 68 4.90 7.67 -4.79
N LEU A 69 4.71 6.37 -4.65
CA LEU A 69 4.67 5.68 -3.35
C LEU A 69 6.07 5.25 -2.86
N ASP A 70 7.11 5.50 -3.65
CA ASP A 70 8.48 5.05 -3.37
C ASP A 70 8.59 3.53 -3.15
N VAL A 71 7.84 2.74 -3.95
CA VAL A 71 7.84 1.27 -3.90
C VAL A 71 8.56 0.67 -5.12
N ALA A 72 8.88 -0.62 -5.07
CA ALA A 72 9.60 -1.27 -6.17
C ALA A 72 8.70 -1.54 -7.38
N ALA A 73 7.45 -1.94 -7.15
CA ALA A 73 6.44 -2.12 -8.19
C ALA A 73 5.03 -2.05 -7.61
N ALA A 74 4.06 -1.74 -8.47
CA ALA A 74 2.63 -1.82 -8.19
C ALA A 74 1.92 -2.57 -9.31
N ARG A 75 0.94 -3.40 -8.99
CA ARG A 75 0.19 -4.19 -9.95
C ARG A 75 -1.24 -4.43 -9.48
N LEU A 76 -2.18 -4.39 -10.40
CA LEU A 76 -3.52 -4.90 -10.15
C LEU A 76 -3.53 -6.40 -10.43
N ILE A 77 -4.00 -7.19 -9.47
CA ILE A 77 -4.19 -8.64 -9.61
C ILE A 77 -5.69 -8.89 -9.56
N SER A 78 -6.20 -9.73 -10.45
CA SER A 78 -7.63 -10.06 -10.50
C SER A 78 -7.87 -11.54 -10.71
N THR A 79 -9.09 -11.97 -10.43
CA THR A 79 -9.59 -13.28 -10.87
C THR A 79 -10.18 -13.18 -12.29
N PRO A 80 -10.32 -14.32 -13.00
CA PRO A 80 -10.91 -14.32 -14.36
C PRO A 80 -12.32 -13.73 -14.44
N GLU A 81 -13.09 -13.83 -13.35
CA GLU A 81 -14.47 -13.31 -13.27
C GLU A 81 -14.53 -11.80 -12.98
N SER A 82 -13.39 -11.19 -12.72
CA SER A 82 -13.31 -9.75 -12.43
C SER A 82 -13.63 -8.92 -13.66
N ALA A 83 -14.39 -7.85 -13.46
CA ALA A 83 -14.67 -6.86 -14.50
C ALA A 83 -13.39 -6.24 -15.10
N PHE A 84 -12.26 -6.33 -14.39
CA PHE A 84 -10.98 -5.74 -14.79
C PHE A 84 -10.00 -6.76 -15.39
N ALA A 85 -10.41 -8.04 -15.54
CA ALA A 85 -9.51 -9.11 -15.99
C ALA A 85 -8.90 -8.85 -17.37
N ASN A 86 -9.60 -8.14 -18.24
CA ASN A 86 -9.14 -7.84 -19.61
C ASN A 86 -8.40 -6.49 -19.73
N ALA A 87 -8.29 -5.71 -18.65
CA ALA A 87 -7.57 -4.45 -18.71
C ALA A 87 -6.05 -4.67 -18.82
N SER A 88 -5.35 -3.76 -19.50
CA SER A 88 -3.90 -3.83 -19.66
C SER A 88 -3.20 -3.77 -18.32
N HIS A 89 -2.03 -4.40 -18.21
CA HIS A 89 -1.23 -4.44 -16.97
C HIS A 89 -1.93 -5.06 -15.73
N VAL A 90 -3.08 -5.72 -15.92
CA VAL A 90 -3.70 -6.55 -14.88
C VAL A 90 -3.15 -7.96 -15.01
N HIS A 91 -2.75 -8.54 -13.89
CA HIS A 91 -2.38 -9.96 -13.83
C HIS A 91 -3.57 -10.78 -13.37
N VAL A 92 -4.00 -11.71 -14.22
CA VAL A 92 -5.11 -12.60 -13.90
C VAL A 92 -4.59 -13.87 -13.26
N THR A 93 -5.13 -14.23 -12.11
CA THR A 93 -4.75 -15.42 -11.35
C THR A 93 -5.99 -16.23 -10.92
N PRO A 94 -5.91 -17.57 -10.83
CA PRO A 94 -7.00 -18.38 -10.31
C PRO A 94 -7.37 -17.99 -8.88
N MET A 95 -8.63 -18.23 -8.48
CA MET A 95 -9.16 -17.86 -7.17
C MET A 95 -8.34 -18.45 -6.01
N ASP A 96 -7.88 -19.69 -6.12
CA ASP A 96 -7.06 -20.33 -5.08
C ASP A 96 -5.74 -19.56 -4.84
N ALA A 97 -5.05 -19.20 -5.93
CA ALA A 97 -3.83 -18.40 -5.85
C ALA A 97 -4.12 -16.95 -5.39
N PHE A 98 -5.28 -16.40 -5.75
CA PHE A 98 -5.71 -15.08 -5.27
C PHE A 98 -5.88 -15.08 -3.73
N HIS A 99 -6.42 -16.15 -3.15
CA HIS A 99 -6.55 -16.27 -1.70
C HIS A 99 -5.22 -16.32 -0.96
N GLU A 100 -4.15 -16.80 -1.60
CA GLU A 100 -2.79 -16.77 -1.03
C GLU A 100 -2.23 -15.35 -0.87
N LEU A 101 -2.75 -14.38 -1.63
CA LEU A 101 -2.33 -12.97 -1.57
C LEU A 101 -3.04 -12.19 -0.47
N THR A 102 -4.20 -12.63 -0.04
CA THR A 102 -5.05 -11.90 0.90
C THR A 102 -5.22 -12.65 2.21
N CYS A 103 -5.16 -11.93 3.34
CA CYS A 103 -5.65 -12.44 4.61
C CYS A 103 -7.19 -12.38 4.66
N MET A 104 -7.81 -13.01 5.67
CA MET A 104 -9.26 -12.99 5.88
C MET A 104 -9.85 -11.56 5.92
N ASN A 105 -9.05 -10.56 6.29
CA ASN A 105 -9.46 -9.15 6.34
C ASN A 105 -9.24 -8.38 5.03
N GLY A 106 -8.84 -9.05 3.95
CA GLY A 106 -8.60 -8.40 2.65
C GLY A 106 -7.31 -7.57 2.55
N ILE A 107 -6.49 -7.52 3.61
CA ILE A 107 -5.23 -6.78 3.64
C ILE A 107 -4.12 -7.70 4.15
N PHE A 108 -2.98 -7.68 3.45
CA PHE A 108 -1.75 -8.33 3.88
C PHE A 108 -0.57 -7.35 3.78
N LEU A 109 0.21 -7.25 4.84
CA LEU A 109 1.47 -6.52 4.89
C LEU A 109 2.56 -7.43 5.49
N GLY A 110 3.66 -7.61 4.81
CA GLY A 110 4.77 -8.39 5.36
C GLY A 110 5.73 -8.98 4.34
N ALA A 111 6.56 -9.90 4.82
CA ALA A 111 7.47 -10.65 3.97
C ALA A 111 6.68 -11.58 3.03
N ALA A 112 7.08 -11.59 1.77
CA ALA A 112 6.45 -12.43 0.75
C ALA A 112 6.79 -13.91 0.97
N ASN A 113 5.78 -14.76 1.11
CA ASN A 113 5.95 -16.20 1.15
C ASN A 113 6.23 -16.79 -0.25
N PRO A 114 6.66 -18.07 -0.37
CA PRO A 114 6.99 -18.66 -1.68
C PRO A 114 5.84 -18.66 -2.69
N ALA A 115 4.58 -18.86 -2.26
CA ALA A 115 3.42 -18.81 -3.14
C ALA A 115 3.18 -17.39 -3.68
N GLN A 116 3.25 -16.39 -2.82
CA GLN A 116 3.17 -14.98 -3.19
C GLN A 116 4.30 -14.56 -4.12
N GLN A 117 5.53 -15.03 -3.90
CA GLN A 117 6.66 -14.80 -4.79
C GLN A 117 6.45 -15.41 -6.19
N ALA A 118 5.82 -16.58 -6.27
CA ALA A 118 5.48 -17.21 -7.54
C ALA A 118 4.46 -16.37 -8.34
N ILE A 119 3.44 -15.80 -7.66
CA ILE A 119 2.46 -14.91 -8.29
C ILE A 119 3.15 -13.61 -8.75
N CYS A 120 4.06 -13.03 -7.95
CA CYS A 120 4.83 -11.87 -8.36
C CYS A 120 5.66 -12.16 -9.63
N ALA A 121 6.34 -13.31 -9.68
CA ALA A 121 7.10 -13.73 -10.86
C ALA A 121 6.21 -13.88 -12.10
N ALA A 122 5.02 -14.49 -11.96
CA ALA A 122 4.04 -14.60 -13.04
C ALA A 122 3.52 -13.24 -13.50
N ALA A 123 3.43 -12.25 -12.59
CA ALA A 123 3.08 -10.86 -12.90
C ALA A 123 4.25 -10.03 -13.44
N ASN A 124 5.39 -10.64 -13.78
CA ASN A 124 6.64 -10.00 -14.21
C ASN A 124 7.21 -9.01 -13.18
N ILE A 125 7.03 -9.28 -11.91
CA ILE A 125 7.61 -8.51 -10.82
C ILE A 125 8.83 -9.26 -10.28
N THR A 126 9.95 -8.56 -10.13
CA THR A 126 11.16 -9.11 -9.51
C THR A 126 10.82 -9.57 -8.09
N LYS A 127 11.40 -10.71 -7.68
CA LYS A 127 11.19 -11.32 -6.37
C LYS A 127 11.24 -10.28 -5.24
N PRO A 128 10.10 -9.99 -4.57
CA PRO A 128 10.05 -8.99 -3.52
C PRO A 128 10.45 -9.58 -2.17
N ASP A 129 11.10 -8.77 -1.34
CA ASP A 129 11.35 -9.10 0.06
C ASP A 129 10.11 -8.86 0.94
N SER A 130 9.33 -7.82 0.62
CA SER A 130 8.08 -7.49 1.30
C SER A 130 6.99 -7.08 0.31
N ILE A 131 5.75 -7.35 0.67
CA ILE A 131 4.57 -7.00 -0.14
C ILE A 131 3.48 -6.38 0.72
N ALA A 132 2.67 -5.56 0.08
CA ALA A 132 1.37 -5.12 0.57
C ALA A 132 0.31 -5.53 -0.45
N CYS A 133 -0.69 -6.28 -0.01
CA CYS A 133 -1.84 -6.67 -0.83
C CYS A 133 -3.11 -6.13 -0.18
N VAL A 134 -3.88 -5.36 -0.92
CA VAL A 134 -5.14 -4.78 -0.44
C VAL A 134 -6.24 -5.06 -1.44
N ARG A 135 -7.28 -5.77 -1.00
CA ARG A 135 -8.43 -6.14 -1.83
C ARG A 135 -9.24 -4.90 -2.22
N LEU A 136 -9.63 -4.80 -3.48
CA LEU A 136 -10.59 -3.81 -3.91
C LEU A 136 -11.98 -4.16 -3.36
N PRO A 137 -12.78 -3.16 -2.97
CA PRO A 137 -14.18 -3.40 -2.61
C PRO A 137 -14.94 -3.98 -3.80
N ASP A 138 -15.77 -4.99 -3.53
CA ASP A 138 -16.59 -5.70 -4.52
C ASP A 138 -18.07 -5.28 -4.49
N ASP A 139 -18.43 -4.35 -3.61
CA ASP A 139 -19.76 -3.79 -3.41
C ASP A 139 -20.04 -2.53 -4.25
N LEU A 140 -19.05 -2.04 -5.01
CA LEU A 140 -19.25 -0.88 -5.88
C LEU A 140 -19.85 -1.32 -7.23
N PRO A 141 -20.75 -0.52 -7.83
CA PRO A 141 -21.27 -0.76 -9.17
C PRO A 141 -20.11 -0.88 -10.19
N GLY A 142 -20.08 -1.96 -10.97
CA GLY A 142 -19.03 -2.19 -11.97
C GLY A 142 -17.76 -2.87 -11.45
N THR A 143 -17.72 -3.29 -10.18
CA THR A 143 -16.61 -4.04 -9.58
C THR A 143 -16.97 -5.51 -9.36
N SER A 144 -17.49 -6.20 -10.36
CA SER A 144 -17.77 -7.63 -10.23
C SER A 144 -16.48 -8.44 -10.17
N GLY A 145 -16.47 -9.51 -9.36
CA GLY A 145 -15.35 -10.41 -9.18
C GLY A 145 -14.29 -9.86 -8.19
N ALA A 146 -13.26 -10.64 -7.97
CA ALA A 146 -12.22 -10.29 -7.00
C ALA A 146 -11.02 -9.61 -7.67
N ALA A 147 -10.61 -8.49 -7.11
CA ALA A 147 -9.38 -7.79 -7.50
C ALA A 147 -8.66 -7.23 -6.27
N LEU A 148 -7.35 -7.04 -6.36
CA LEU A 148 -6.53 -6.44 -5.32
C LEU A 148 -5.42 -5.57 -5.93
N LEU A 149 -4.99 -4.57 -5.18
CA LEU A 149 -3.75 -3.85 -5.44
C LEU A 149 -2.62 -4.56 -4.72
N MET A 150 -1.58 -4.93 -5.45
CA MET A 150 -0.33 -5.45 -4.92
C MET A 150 0.78 -4.42 -5.08
N LEU A 151 1.44 -4.10 -3.99
CA LEU A 151 2.64 -3.26 -3.94
C LEU A 151 3.81 -4.13 -3.47
N THR A 152 4.99 -3.92 -4.05
CA THR A 152 6.21 -4.62 -3.62
C THR A 152 7.20 -3.63 -3.05
N GLY A 153 7.75 -3.94 -1.89
CA GLY A 153 8.71 -3.10 -1.19
C GLY A 153 10.10 -3.15 -1.82
N LYS A 154 10.85 -2.06 -1.69
CA LYS A 154 12.26 -1.98 -2.09
C LYS A 154 13.19 -2.79 -1.18
N ASN A 155 12.72 -3.08 0.03
CA ASN A 155 13.44 -3.87 1.03
C ASN A 155 12.45 -4.60 1.96
N LYS A 156 12.98 -5.44 2.85
CA LYS A 156 12.17 -6.26 3.78
C LYS A 156 11.35 -5.46 4.78
N ASP A 157 11.75 -4.22 5.08
CA ASP A 157 11.12 -3.38 6.09
C ASP A 157 10.14 -2.36 5.48
N SER A 158 10.01 -2.35 4.12
CA SER A 158 9.08 -1.45 3.41
C SER A 158 7.63 -1.69 3.82
N PHE A 159 7.24 -2.96 4.00
CA PHE A 159 5.92 -3.34 4.47
C PHE A 159 6.04 -4.31 5.64
N THR A 160 5.54 -3.89 6.81
CA THR A 160 5.50 -4.71 8.02
C THR A 160 4.09 -4.71 8.60
N ALA A 161 3.73 -5.77 9.32
CA ALA A 161 2.40 -5.91 9.94
C ALA A 161 2.08 -4.81 10.97
N SER A 162 3.08 -4.03 11.41
CA SER A 162 2.91 -2.90 12.32
C SER A 162 2.60 -1.57 11.62
N HIS A 163 2.68 -1.51 10.28
CA HIS A 163 2.34 -0.31 9.53
C HIS A 163 0.81 -0.12 9.49
N GLY A 164 0.37 1.13 9.60
CA GLY A 164 -1.06 1.46 9.44
C GLY A 164 -1.54 1.19 8.02
N THR A 165 -2.76 0.69 7.89
CA THR A 165 -3.38 0.31 6.60
C THR A 165 -4.27 1.40 6.01
N GLU A 166 -4.65 2.40 6.81
CA GLU A 166 -5.65 3.43 6.46
C GLU A 166 -5.38 4.13 5.12
N LEU A 167 -4.10 4.46 4.84
CA LEU A 167 -3.73 5.11 3.57
C LEU A 167 -3.87 4.19 2.38
N LEU A 168 -3.52 2.91 2.54
CA LEU A 168 -3.67 1.90 1.50
C LEU A 168 -5.13 1.61 1.22
N GLU A 169 -5.97 1.56 2.24
CA GLU A 169 -7.42 1.41 2.12
C GLU A 169 -8.04 2.60 1.37
N GLN A 170 -7.65 3.82 1.71
CA GLN A 170 -8.08 5.01 0.98
C GLN A 170 -7.63 5.00 -0.48
N LEU A 171 -6.39 4.63 -0.76
CA LEU A 171 -5.87 4.53 -2.12
C LEU A 171 -6.65 3.49 -2.93
N VAL A 172 -6.88 2.31 -2.37
CA VAL A 172 -7.60 1.23 -3.05
C VAL A 172 -9.06 1.59 -3.30
N MET A 173 -9.72 2.27 -2.36
CA MET A 173 -11.08 2.79 -2.55
C MET A 173 -11.12 3.78 -3.74
N LYS A 174 -10.18 4.71 -3.82
CA LYS A 174 -10.09 5.68 -4.92
C LYS A 174 -9.85 4.99 -6.27
N ILE A 175 -8.95 4.00 -6.30
CA ILE A 175 -8.69 3.18 -7.51
C ILE A 175 -9.97 2.45 -7.93
N ALA A 176 -10.67 1.81 -7.01
CA ALA A 176 -11.90 1.07 -7.29
C ALA A 176 -13.00 1.97 -7.86
N VAL A 177 -13.22 3.15 -7.25
CA VAL A 177 -14.19 4.15 -7.75
C VAL A 177 -13.78 4.64 -9.13
N ALA A 178 -12.49 4.91 -9.37
CA ALA A 178 -12.02 5.37 -10.67
C ALA A 178 -12.20 4.30 -11.76
N LEU A 179 -11.90 3.03 -11.47
CA LEU A 179 -12.10 1.90 -12.37
C LEU A 179 -13.59 1.69 -12.69
N ALA A 180 -14.46 1.74 -11.67
CA ALA A 180 -15.90 1.58 -11.84
C ALA A 180 -16.52 2.71 -12.68
N ALA A 181 -15.98 3.92 -12.60
CA ALA A 181 -16.48 5.09 -13.33
C ALA A 181 -15.98 5.19 -14.79
N ARG A 182 -15.05 4.36 -15.22
CA ARG A 182 -14.46 4.42 -16.57
C ARG A 182 -14.90 3.24 -17.42
N PRO A 183 -15.08 3.44 -18.74
CA PRO A 183 -15.41 2.36 -19.64
C PRO A 183 -14.27 1.34 -19.70
N ALA A 184 -14.61 0.07 -19.82
CA ALA A 184 -13.70 -0.92 -20.33
C ALA A 184 -13.23 -0.45 -21.71
N SER A 185 -11.92 -0.52 -21.98
CA SER A 185 -11.41 -0.14 -23.30
C SER A 185 -11.96 -1.13 -24.32
N ASP A 186 -12.66 -0.62 -25.32
CA ASP A 186 -12.99 -1.40 -26.50
C ASP A 186 -11.67 -1.85 -27.14
N THR A 187 -11.54 -3.16 -27.32
CA THR A 187 -10.40 -3.83 -27.97
C THR A 187 -10.40 -3.54 -29.46
#